data_2e772ffedc7e5e12a024e877511bbb72
#
_entry.id   2e772ffedc7e5e12a024e877511bbb72
#
_cell.length_a   1.000
_cell.length_b   1.000
_cell.length_c   1.000
_cell.angle_alpha   90.00
_cell.angle_beta   90.00
_cell.angle_gamma   90.00
#
_symmetry.space_group_name_H-M   'P 1'
#
loop_
_entity.id
_entity.type
_entity.pdbx_description
1 polymer ?
#
loop_
_entity_poly.entity_id
_entity_poly.type
_entity_poly.pdbx_seq_one_letter_code
_entity_poly.pdbx_strand_id
1 'polypeptide(L)'
;MVKDGVRVWSVGSVALTGLLLCGVPVHAATPAEAGKAYYRQYCASCHGTSGKGDGPMATALKAKTPDLTQLAKKNGGKFPYMDVLDVVDGNNPMPSHGGKEMPAWGETFQADVGGDTMQQAAVRGRLMLLTDYIRSIQEK
;
A
#
# COMPACT_ATOMS: atom_id res chain seq x y z
N MET A 1 -2.72 88.54 1.19
CA MET A 1 -3.89 87.73 0.92
C MET A 1 -3.41 86.52 0.15
N VAL A 2 -3.16 85.46 0.89
CA VAL A 2 -2.69 84.14 0.38
C VAL A 2 -3.91 83.21 0.39
N LYS A 3 -4.28 82.65 -0.80
CA LYS A 3 -5.33 81.67 -0.92
C LYS A 3 -4.71 80.28 -0.94
N ASP A 4 -4.89 79.59 0.16
CA ASP A 4 -4.44 78.21 0.31
C ASP A 4 -5.39 77.21 -0.47
N GLY A 5 -4.84 76.66 -1.54
CA GLY A 5 -5.53 75.61 -2.34
C GLY A 5 -5.37 74.24 -1.70
N VAL A 6 -6.44 73.68 -1.13
CA VAL A 6 -6.47 72.31 -0.63
C VAL A 6 -6.48 71.34 -1.81
N ARG A 7 -5.41 70.54 -1.97
CA ARG A 7 -5.34 69.44 -2.92
C ARG A 7 -5.97 68.20 -2.28
N VAL A 8 -7.15 67.80 -2.77
CA VAL A 8 -7.78 66.54 -2.42
C VAL A 8 -7.03 65.42 -3.16
N TRP A 9 -6.42 64.51 -2.42
CA TRP A 9 -5.83 63.30 -2.97
C TRP A 9 -6.94 62.27 -3.16
N SER A 10 -7.20 61.87 -4.39
CA SER A 10 -8.15 60.80 -4.71
C SER A 10 -7.52 59.47 -4.29
N VAL A 11 -8.15 58.77 -3.34
CA VAL A 11 -7.78 57.44 -2.88
C VAL A 11 -8.23 56.45 -3.97
N GLY A 12 -7.24 55.94 -4.72
CA GLY A 12 -7.50 54.90 -5.73
C GLY A 12 -7.95 53.62 -5.06
N SER A 13 -9.13 53.12 -5.40
CA SER A 13 -9.65 51.83 -4.99
C SER A 13 -8.77 50.73 -5.56
N VAL A 14 -8.00 50.04 -4.70
CA VAL A 14 -7.31 48.82 -5.06
C VAL A 14 -8.34 47.70 -5.09
N ALA A 15 -8.71 47.25 -6.30
CA ALA A 15 -9.54 46.08 -6.50
C ALA A 15 -8.72 44.83 -6.09
N LEU A 16 -9.04 44.22 -4.94
CA LEU A 16 -8.48 42.99 -4.48
C LEU A 16 -9.06 41.82 -5.32
N THR A 17 -8.34 41.44 -6.38
CA THR A 17 -8.72 40.29 -7.22
C THR A 17 -8.52 39.04 -6.39
N GLY A 18 -9.61 38.46 -5.86
CA GLY A 18 -9.60 37.19 -5.13
C GLY A 18 -9.18 36.06 -6.05
N LEU A 19 -7.98 35.52 -5.81
CA LEU A 19 -7.48 34.33 -6.47
C LEU A 19 -8.23 33.12 -5.85
N LEU A 20 -9.25 32.64 -6.57
CA LEU A 20 -9.94 31.38 -6.25
C LEU A 20 -8.94 30.23 -6.43
N LEU A 21 -8.29 29.82 -5.33
CA LEU A 21 -7.54 28.58 -5.26
C LEU A 21 -8.54 27.42 -5.38
N CYS A 22 -8.72 26.89 -6.59
CA CYS A 22 -9.36 25.59 -6.80
C CYS A 22 -8.51 24.53 -6.08
N GLY A 23 -8.84 24.21 -4.84
CA GLY A 23 -8.26 23.11 -4.09
C GLY A 23 -8.63 21.80 -4.78
N VAL A 24 -7.69 21.21 -5.54
CA VAL A 24 -7.81 19.84 -6.04
C VAL A 24 -7.78 18.93 -4.80
N PRO A 25 -8.80 18.07 -4.56
CA PRO A 25 -8.76 17.15 -3.44
C PRO A 25 -7.60 16.20 -3.64
N VAL A 26 -6.57 16.29 -2.79
CA VAL A 26 -5.49 15.31 -2.73
C VAL A 26 -6.05 14.07 -2.07
N HIS A 27 -6.37 13.05 -2.87
CA HIS A 27 -6.79 11.75 -2.36
C HIS A 27 -5.53 10.99 -1.89
N ALA A 28 -5.37 10.85 -0.59
CA ALA A 28 -4.32 10.00 -0.05
C ALA A 28 -4.65 8.53 -0.35
N ALA A 29 -3.70 7.80 -0.95
CA ALA A 29 -3.88 6.37 -1.23
C ALA A 29 -4.13 5.60 0.09
N THR A 30 -5.09 4.70 0.07
CA THR A 30 -5.33 3.81 1.20
C THR A 30 -4.18 2.82 1.37
N PRO A 31 -3.98 2.23 2.57
CA PRO A 31 -2.97 1.18 2.76
C PRO A 31 -3.11 0.02 1.77
N ALA A 32 -4.34 -0.37 1.44
CA ALA A 32 -4.60 -1.43 0.45
C ALA A 32 -4.19 -1.03 -0.98
N GLU A 33 -4.40 0.21 -1.38
CA GLU A 33 -3.95 0.71 -2.69
C GLU A 33 -2.42 0.75 -2.78
N ALA A 34 -1.75 1.20 -1.73
CA ALA A 34 -0.29 1.16 -1.64
C ALA A 34 0.22 -0.30 -1.67
N GLY A 35 -0.41 -1.20 -0.92
CA GLY A 35 -0.09 -2.63 -0.89
C GLY A 35 -0.27 -3.33 -2.24
N LYS A 36 -1.22 -2.88 -3.06
CA LYS A 36 -1.45 -3.41 -4.41
C LYS A 36 -0.23 -3.31 -5.32
N ALA A 37 0.55 -2.23 -5.21
CA ALA A 37 1.78 -2.06 -5.99
C ALA A 37 2.83 -3.12 -5.60
N TYR A 38 3.05 -3.32 -4.30
CA TYR A 38 3.93 -4.37 -3.79
C TYR A 38 3.45 -5.77 -4.19
N TYR A 39 2.16 -6.03 -4.07
CA TYR A 39 1.57 -7.31 -4.46
C TYR A 39 1.83 -7.64 -5.94
N ARG A 40 1.61 -6.68 -6.83
CA ARG A 40 1.87 -6.85 -8.26
C ARG A 40 3.32 -7.16 -8.56
N GLN A 41 4.23 -6.52 -7.86
CA GLN A 41 5.67 -6.66 -8.08
C GLN A 41 6.20 -8.00 -7.54
N TYR A 42 5.76 -8.45 -6.36
CA TYR A 42 6.40 -9.54 -5.64
C TYR A 42 5.56 -10.82 -5.56
N CYS A 43 4.24 -10.73 -5.67
CA CYS A 43 3.33 -11.85 -5.39
C CYS A 43 2.57 -12.33 -6.64
N ALA A 44 2.23 -11.42 -7.57
CA ALA A 44 1.32 -11.71 -8.67
C ALA A 44 1.86 -12.74 -9.67
N SER A 45 3.18 -12.91 -9.79
CA SER A 45 3.79 -13.92 -10.66
C SER A 45 3.37 -15.35 -10.29
N CYS A 46 3.18 -15.63 -9.01
CA CYS A 46 2.71 -16.92 -8.51
C CYS A 46 1.22 -16.90 -8.17
N HIS A 47 0.77 -15.90 -7.40
CA HIS A 47 -0.59 -15.85 -6.89
C HIS A 47 -1.63 -15.27 -7.87
N GLY A 48 -1.21 -14.79 -9.04
CA GLY A 48 -2.08 -14.10 -10.00
C GLY A 48 -2.40 -12.66 -9.60
N THR A 49 -2.81 -11.85 -10.55
CA THR A 49 -3.17 -10.44 -10.31
C THR A 49 -4.44 -10.28 -9.48
N SER A 50 -5.29 -11.29 -9.47
CA SER A 50 -6.53 -11.39 -8.69
C SER A 50 -6.36 -12.10 -7.34
N GLY A 51 -5.21 -12.71 -7.08
CA GLY A 51 -4.94 -13.47 -5.85
C GLY A 51 -5.46 -14.91 -5.86
N LYS A 52 -5.89 -15.45 -7.02
CA LYS A 52 -6.53 -16.77 -7.12
C LYS A 52 -5.56 -17.97 -7.26
N GLY A 53 -4.26 -17.71 -7.20
CA GLY A 53 -3.24 -18.75 -7.33
C GLY A 53 -3.01 -19.17 -8.79
N ASP A 54 -3.42 -18.33 -9.74
CA ASP A 54 -3.39 -18.56 -11.19
C ASP A 54 -2.29 -17.74 -11.91
N GLY A 55 -1.26 -17.35 -11.18
CA GLY A 55 -0.13 -16.62 -11.76
C GLY A 55 0.66 -17.45 -12.77
N PRO A 56 1.37 -16.82 -13.71
CA PRO A 56 2.10 -17.52 -14.77
C PRO A 56 3.16 -18.50 -14.24
N MET A 57 3.68 -18.28 -13.06
CA MET A 57 4.66 -19.19 -12.42
C MET A 57 4.00 -20.31 -11.61
N ALA A 58 2.68 -20.26 -11.35
CA ALA A 58 2.00 -21.23 -10.49
C ALA A 58 2.14 -22.69 -10.99
N THR A 59 2.15 -22.88 -12.31
CA THR A 59 2.28 -24.22 -12.92
C THR A 59 3.70 -24.80 -12.85
N ALA A 60 4.70 -23.97 -12.60
CA ALA A 60 6.10 -24.39 -12.46
C ALA A 60 6.46 -24.80 -11.02
N LEU A 61 5.59 -24.51 -10.06
CA LEU A 61 5.78 -24.86 -8.65
C LEU A 61 5.36 -26.30 -8.36
N LYS A 62 6.05 -26.97 -7.43
CA LYS A 62 5.72 -28.32 -7.00
C LYS A 62 4.42 -28.38 -6.22
N ALA A 63 4.18 -27.35 -5.40
CA ALA A 63 2.96 -27.22 -4.63
C ALA A 63 1.95 -26.30 -5.34
N LYS A 64 0.68 -26.60 -5.17
CA LYS A 64 -0.39 -25.75 -5.69
C LYS A 64 -0.37 -24.40 -4.98
N THR A 65 -0.24 -23.33 -5.76
CA THR A 65 -0.34 -21.95 -5.25
C THR A 65 -1.74 -21.70 -4.66
N PRO A 66 -1.84 -21.26 -3.40
CA PRO A 66 -3.14 -21.07 -2.78
C PRO A 66 -3.88 -19.85 -3.33
N ASP A 67 -5.22 -19.97 -3.35
CA ASP A 67 -6.14 -18.87 -3.57
C ASP A 67 -6.20 -18.00 -2.31
N LEU A 68 -5.62 -16.80 -2.40
CA LEU A 68 -5.54 -15.83 -1.30
C LEU A 68 -6.87 -15.14 -1.03
N THR A 69 -7.83 -15.17 -1.95
CA THR A 69 -9.15 -14.54 -1.77
C THR A 69 -10.05 -15.29 -0.79
N GLN A 70 -9.68 -16.54 -0.45
CA GLN A 70 -10.50 -17.44 0.38
C GLN A 70 -10.02 -17.53 1.84
N LEU A 71 -9.02 -16.74 2.25
CA LEU A 71 -8.42 -16.90 3.58
C LEU A 71 -9.42 -16.60 4.70
N ALA A 72 -10.21 -15.54 4.58
CA ALA A 72 -11.25 -15.22 5.56
C ALA A 72 -12.32 -16.31 5.63
N LYS A 73 -12.78 -16.81 4.49
CA LYS A 73 -13.80 -17.87 4.40
C LYS A 73 -13.30 -19.17 5.07
N LYS A 74 -12.06 -19.56 4.82
CA LYS A 74 -11.43 -20.74 5.44
C LYS A 74 -11.20 -20.57 6.94
N ASN A 75 -11.19 -19.34 7.45
CA ASN A 75 -11.00 -18.98 8.85
C ASN A 75 -12.29 -18.47 9.51
N GLY A 76 -13.42 -19.10 9.20
CA GLY A 76 -14.71 -18.78 9.84
C GLY A 76 -15.25 -17.39 9.55
N GLY A 77 -14.91 -16.80 8.41
CA GLY A 77 -15.35 -15.45 7.99
C GLY A 77 -14.46 -14.31 8.48
N LYS A 78 -13.40 -14.61 9.25
CA LYS A 78 -12.47 -13.61 9.79
C LYS A 78 -11.11 -13.72 9.11
N PHE A 79 -10.62 -12.63 8.54
CA PHE A 79 -9.29 -12.61 7.93
C PHE A 79 -8.19 -12.80 9.00
N PRO A 80 -7.32 -13.80 8.87
CA PRO A 80 -6.28 -14.12 9.85
C PRO A 80 -5.04 -13.23 9.64
N TYR A 81 -5.17 -11.94 10.01
CA TYR A 81 -4.21 -10.89 9.66
C TYR A 81 -2.78 -11.19 10.10
N MET A 82 -2.60 -11.60 11.36
CA MET A 82 -1.26 -11.86 11.92
C MET A 82 -0.63 -13.11 11.31
N ASP A 83 -1.43 -14.18 11.10
CA ASP A 83 -0.91 -15.40 10.48
C ASP A 83 -0.44 -15.14 9.05
N VAL A 84 -1.18 -14.32 8.29
CA VAL A 84 -0.80 -13.92 6.93
C VAL A 84 0.46 -13.06 6.95
N LEU A 85 0.55 -12.10 7.88
CA LEU A 85 1.73 -11.28 8.05
C LEU A 85 2.98 -12.13 8.34
N ASP A 86 2.88 -13.07 9.26
CA ASP A 86 3.97 -13.96 9.65
C ASP A 86 4.41 -14.90 8.51
N VAL A 87 3.45 -15.39 7.71
CA VAL A 87 3.76 -16.20 6.52
C VAL A 87 4.48 -15.38 5.45
N VAL A 88 4.03 -14.15 5.19
CA VAL A 88 4.66 -13.25 4.21
C VAL A 88 6.06 -12.83 4.67
N ASP A 89 6.23 -12.56 5.96
CA ASP A 89 7.53 -12.25 6.56
C ASP A 89 8.53 -13.41 6.48
N GLY A 90 8.03 -14.66 6.54
CA GLY A 90 8.84 -15.88 6.55
C GLY A 90 9.03 -16.46 7.96
N ASN A 91 8.43 -15.87 8.99
CA ASN A 91 8.52 -16.33 10.38
C ASN A 91 7.69 -17.58 10.65
N ASN A 92 6.68 -17.85 9.85
CA ASN A 92 5.84 -19.03 9.95
C ASN A 92 5.78 -19.76 8.60
N PRO A 93 6.76 -20.64 8.29
CA PRO A 93 6.75 -21.42 7.07
C PRO A 93 5.61 -22.46 7.15
N MET A 94 4.44 -22.10 6.61
CA MET A 94 3.32 -23.02 6.53
C MET A 94 3.64 -24.17 5.58
N PRO A 95 3.50 -25.44 6.01
CA PRO A 95 3.69 -26.60 5.12
C PRO A 95 2.77 -26.57 3.89
N SER A 96 1.60 -25.93 4.02
CA SER A 96 0.62 -25.72 2.94
C SER A 96 1.09 -24.77 1.83
N HIS A 97 2.18 -24.02 2.03
CA HIS A 97 2.80 -23.18 1.01
C HIS A 97 3.93 -23.89 0.26
N GLY A 98 4.01 -25.21 0.34
CA GLY A 98 5.00 -25.99 -0.42
C GLY A 98 6.43 -25.88 0.09
N GLY A 99 6.63 -25.50 1.34
CA GLY A 99 7.95 -25.38 1.93
C GLY A 99 8.70 -24.13 1.43
N LYS A 100 9.91 -24.32 0.88
CA LYS A 100 10.83 -23.21 0.49
C LYS A 100 10.49 -22.52 -0.85
N GLU A 101 9.34 -22.80 -1.48
CA GLU A 101 9.02 -22.24 -2.80
C GLU A 101 8.50 -20.80 -2.73
N MET A 102 7.88 -20.38 -1.62
CA MET A 102 7.54 -18.98 -1.38
C MET A 102 8.69 -18.29 -0.65
N PRO A 103 9.24 -17.20 -1.20
CA PRO A 103 10.29 -16.44 -0.54
C PRO A 103 9.84 -15.86 0.83
N ALA A 104 10.78 -15.76 1.76
CA ALA A 104 10.63 -14.95 2.97
C ALA A 104 10.78 -13.48 2.59
N TRP A 105 9.68 -12.76 2.46
CA TRP A 105 9.71 -11.38 1.96
C TRP A 105 10.29 -10.40 2.98
N GLY A 106 10.26 -10.73 4.28
CA GLY A 106 10.94 -9.98 5.32
C GLY A 106 12.44 -9.87 5.05
N GLU A 107 13.10 -11.01 4.78
CA GLU A 107 14.52 -11.04 4.43
C GLU A 107 14.81 -10.29 3.12
N THR A 108 13.96 -10.47 2.10
CA THR A 108 14.11 -9.79 0.81
C THR A 108 14.03 -8.27 0.98
N PHE A 109 13.03 -7.78 1.71
CA PHE A 109 12.88 -6.34 1.96
C PHE A 109 13.97 -5.79 2.89
N GLN A 110 14.51 -6.60 3.80
CA GLN A 110 15.64 -6.24 4.65
C GLN A 110 16.91 -6.02 3.83
N ALA A 111 17.18 -6.87 2.84
CA ALA A 111 18.31 -6.73 1.94
C ALA A 111 18.25 -5.44 1.12
N ASP A 112 17.05 -4.98 0.75
CA ASP A 112 16.85 -3.76 -0.02
C ASP A 112 17.15 -2.48 0.78
N VAL A 113 16.96 -2.51 2.10
CA VAL A 113 16.98 -1.27 2.93
C VAL A 113 18.09 -1.25 3.98
N GLY A 114 18.76 -2.37 4.26
CA GLY A 114 19.79 -2.48 5.30
C GLY A 114 19.24 -2.85 6.68
N GLY A 115 19.99 -2.64 7.76
CA GLY A 115 19.77 -3.26 9.07
C GLY A 115 19.51 -2.36 10.27
N ASP A 116 19.36 -1.05 10.11
CA ASP A 116 19.07 -0.17 11.26
C ASP A 116 17.58 -0.16 11.67
N THR A 117 17.27 0.45 12.80
CA THR A 117 15.90 0.46 13.37
C THR A 117 14.87 1.12 12.45
N MET A 118 15.25 2.19 11.75
CA MET A 118 14.35 2.88 10.81
C MET A 118 14.06 2.01 9.59
N GLN A 119 15.06 1.28 9.13
CA GLN A 119 14.95 0.35 8.02
C GLN A 119 14.09 -0.87 8.37
N GLN A 120 14.21 -1.40 9.58
CA GLN A 120 13.32 -2.46 10.09
C GLN A 120 11.86 -1.99 10.16
N ALA A 121 11.61 -0.76 10.58
CA ALA A 121 10.27 -0.18 10.55
C ALA A 121 9.71 -0.06 9.12
N ALA A 122 10.55 0.28 8.14
CA ALA A 122 10.16 0.34 6.72
C ALA A 122 9.82 -1.05 6.17
N VAL A 123 10.60 -2.09 6.50
CA VAL A 123 10.30 -3.48 6.13
C VAL A 123 8.94 -3.90 6.67
N ARG A 124 8.72 -3.69 7.97
CA ARG A 124 7.44 -4.01 8.60
C ARG A 124 6.28 -3.26 7.96
N GLY A 125 6.48 -1.98 7.61
CA GLY A 125 5.48 -1.19 6.88
C GLY A 125 5.10 -1.82 5.52
N ARG A 126 6.08 -2.27 4.73
CA ARG A 126 5.82 -2.96 3.44
C ARG A 126 5.04 -4.25 3.63
N LEU A 127 5.38 -5.07 4.61
CA LEU A 127 4.68 -6.31 4.94
C LEU A 127 3.23 -6.05 5.36
N MET A 128 2.99 -5.02 6.16
CA MET A 128 1.64 -4.61 6.58
C MET A 128 0.81 -4.13 5.38
N LEU A 129 1.38 -3.31 4.49
CA LEU A 129 0.69 -2.85 3.28
C LEU A 129 0.29 -4.03 2.37
N LEU A 130 1.18 -5.02 2.19
CA LEU A 130 0.88 -6.26 1.47
C LEU A 130 -0.28 -7.03 2.12
N THR A 131 -0.24 -7.19 3.44
CA THR A 131 -1.29 -7.89 4.21
C THR A 131 -2.63 -7.14 4.12
N ASP A 132 -2.61 -5.81 4.17
CA ASP A 132 -3.81 -4.97 3.98
C ASP A 132 -4.42 -5.14 2.58
N TYR A 133 -3.59 -5.23 1.55
CA TYR A 133 -4.09 -5.52 0.21
C TYR A 133 -4.70 -6.92 0.14
N ILE A 134 -4.04 -7.95 0.65
CA ILE A 134 -4.57 -9.32 0.68
C ILE A 134 -5.91 -9.37 1.45
N ARG A 135 -6.02 -8.63 2.56
CA ARG A 135 -7.28 -8.48 3.29
C ARG A 135 -8.37 -7.82 2.43
N SER A 136 -8.02 -6.85 1.60
CA SER A 136 -8.97 -6.11 0.78
C SER A 136 -9.58 -6.92 -0.36
N ILE A 137 -8.91 -8.00 -0.80
CA ILE A 137 -9.36 -8.87 -1.89
C ILE A 137 -10.11 -10.12 -1.42
N GLN A 138 -10.45 -10.21 -0.11
CA GLN A 138 -11.19 -11.36 0.41
C GLN A 138 -12.60 -11.44 -0.20
N GLU A 139 -12.98 -12.64 -0.69
CA GLU A 139 -14.34 -12.94 -1.11
C GLU A 139 -15.25 -13.14 0.12
N LYS A 140 -16.49 -12.63 0.04
CA LYS A 140 -17.49 -12.73 1.11
C LYS A 140 -18.17 -14.10 1.11
#